data_f69a4de5ed08544d6809a8577c6d3bfb
#
_entry.id   f69a4de5ed08544d6809a8577c6d3bfb
#
_cell.length_a   1.000
_cell.length_b   1.000
_cell.length_c   1.000
_cell.angle_alpha   90.00
_cell.angle_beta   90.00
_cell.angle_gamma   90.00
#
_symmetry.space_group_name_H-M   'P 1'
#
loop_
_entity.id
_entity.type
_entity.pdbx_description
1 polymer ?
#
loop_
_entity_poly.entity_id
_entity_poly.type
_entity_poly.pdbx_seq_one_letter_code
_entity_poly.pdbx_strand_id
1 'polypeptide(L)'
;MNYTSNDIVSLSAGRAFREKIGMYLSADRQEAINLGLRELIVNVQDEYEVYKPANPFLKIQLNTKTHEIIVQDNMRGIPVGIRDDGINSLTAAFLIPHSGGKHIEGAYSSAVGINGEGNKVVCHTASWLEVRVMREGKIWFQRFESNEEGARALEDVKNIGECGAQTGTYITYVPDEKVYGSVFIDIDKLRQMLREISFFTIGLKIELIVDGKSEIFMSKNGLIDGLDTKNRMSKPFSYFYETEDCKVELALQWVSKNGEIRGYANGLYMPDGGVFISQFKSSLTRTFNSLAKTKYSGEQI
;
A
#
# COMPACT_ATOMS: atom_id res chain seq x y z
N MET A 1 -23.25 13.37 35.13
CA MET A 1 -22.85 14.50 34.26
C MET A 1 -24.01 14.79 33.33
N ASN A 2 -24.46 16.02 33.20
CA ASN A 2 -25.48 16.38 32.22
C ASN A 2 -24.78 16.63 30.88
N TYR A 3 -25.09 15.87 29.83
CA TYR A 3 -24.63 16.09 28.48
C TYR A 3 -25.35 17.28 27.85
N THR A 4 -24.60 18.26 27.40
CA THR A 4 -25.14 19.54 26.88
C THR A 4 -24.67 19.75 25.47
N SER A 5 -25.24 20.70 24.74
CA SER A 5 -24.83 21.09 23.38
C SER A 5 -23.35 21.53 23.30
N ASN A 6 -22.76 22.04 24.39
CA ASN A 6 -21.38 22.47 24.49
C ASN A 6 -20.39 21.27 24.58
N ASP A 7 -20.91 20.07 24.84
CA ASP A 7 -20.10 18.85 24.91
C ASP A 7 -19.90 18.22 23.51
N ILE A 8 -20.55 18.79 22.47
CA ILE A 8 -20.37 18.40 21.06
C ILE A 8 -19.17 19.18 20.50
N VAL A 9 -18.02 18.52 20.42
CA VAL A 9 -16.78 19.09 19.90
C VAL A 9 -16.51 18.56 18.49
N SER A 10 -16.28 19.46 17.52
CA SER A 10 -15.82 19.11 16.19
C SER A 10 -14.29 19.09 16.15
N LEU A 11 -13.70 17.98 15.71
CA LEU A 11 -12.26 17.90 15.50
C LEU A 11 -11.91 18.37 14.08
N SER A 12 -10.77 19.06 13.92
CA SER A 12 -10.17 19.24 12.59
C SER A 12 -9.78 17.90 12.01
N ALA A 13 -9.70 17.78 10.68
CA ALA A 13 -9.31 16.52 10.03
C ALA A 13 -7.93 16.04 10.51
N GLY A 14 -6.96 16.94 10.65
CA GLY A 14 -5.63 16.58 11.13
C GLY A 14 -5.64 16.08 12.57
N ARG A 15 -6.40 16.73 13.45
CA ARG A 15 -6.58 16.28 14.83
C ARG A 15 -7.30 14.93 14.89
N ALA A 16 -8.30 14.72 14.04
CA ALA A 16 -9.00 13.43 13.95
C ALA A 16 -8.05 12.29 13.53
N PHE A 17 -7.16 12.50 12.55
CA PHE A 17 -6.15 11.51 12.16
C PHE A 17 -5.21 11.15 13.32
N ARG A 18 -4.82 12.12 14.13
CA ARG A 18 -3.91 11.90 15.27
C ARG A 18 -4.57 11.25 16.48
N GLU A 19 -5.73 11.76 16.89
CA GLU A 19 -6.44 11.26 18.09
C GLU A 19 -7.21 9.96 17.83
N LYS A 20 -7.69 9.75 16.61
CA LYS A 20 -8.54 8.63 16.20
C LYS A 20 -7.89 7.73 15.16
N ILE A 21 -6.57 7.56 15.24
CA ILE A 21 -5.80 6.80 14.26
C ILE A 21 -6.36 5.39 14.01
N GLY A 22 -6.97 4.78 15.02
CA GLY A 22 -7.63 3.48 14.91
C GLY A 22 -8.82 3.44 13.95
N MET A 23 -9.41 4.59 13.58
CA MET A 23 -10.47 4.67 12.57
C MET A 23 -9.92 4.65 11.14
N TYR A 24 -8.65 5.00 10.96
CA TYR A 24 -8.04 5.18 9.63
C TYR A 24 -7.03 4.10 9.30
N LEU A 25 -6.32 3.59 10.28
CA LEU A 25 -5.30 2.55 10.13
C LEU A 25 -5.59 1.35 11.04
N SER A 26 -5.13 1.38 12.29
CA SER A 26 -5.36 0.32 13.28
C SER A 26 -5.45 0.91 14.69
N ALA A 27 -6.28 0.28 15.56
CA ALA A 27 -6.32 0.59 16.97
C ALA A 27 -5.00 0.19 17.68
N ASP A 28 -4.30 -0.82 17.16
CA ASP A 28 -2.93 -1.12 17.55
C ASP A 28 -1.98 -0.11 16.89
N ARG A 29 -1.37 0.72 17.71
CA ARG A 29 -0.50 1.81 17.28
C ARG A 29 0.76 1.32 16.57
N GLN A 30 1.27 0.16 16.92
CA GLN A 30 2.44 -0.44 16.24
C GLN A 30 2.07 -0.94 14.85
N GLU A 31 0.91 -1.56 14.73
CA GLU A 31 0.40 -1.96 13.43
C GLU A 31 0.03 -0.76 12.56
N ALA A 32 -0.47 0.32 13.15
CA ALA A 32 -0.81 1.55 12.44
C ALA A 32 0.40 2.15 11.70
N ILE A 33 1.64 2.04 12.25
CA ILE A 33 2.85 2.49 11.55
C ILE A 33 3.08 1.66 10.27
N ASN A 34 3.01 0.34 10.38
CA ASN A 34 3.17 -0.55 9.23
C ASN A 34 2.08 -0.31 8.17
N LEU A 35 0.85 -0.09 8.60
CA LEU A 35 -0.26 0.22 7.69
C LEU A 35 -0.10 1.59 7.03
N GLY A 36 0.38 2.61 7.75
CA GLY A 36 0.71 3.91 7.16
C GLY A 36 1.80 3.80 6.08
N LEU A 37 2.87 3.06 6.35
CA LEU A 37 3.90 2.78 5.33
C LEU A 37 3.32 2.01 4.15
N ARG A 38 2.46 1.03 4.39
CA ARG A 38 1.76 0.28 3.36
C ARG A 38 0.93 1.19 2.43
N GLU A 39 0.25 2.19 2.97
CA GLU A 39 -0.53 3.13 2.16
C GLU A 39 0.34 3.87 1.12
N LEU A 40 1.56 4.25 1.50
CA LEU A 40 2.51 4.86 0.55
C LEU A 40 2.96 3.85 -0.52
N ILE A 41 3.22 2.60 -0.14
CA ILE A 41 3.64 1.52 -1.04
C ILE A 41 2.52 1.17 -2.03
N VAL A 42 1.28 1.08 -1.54
CA VAL A 42 0.10 0.80 -2.37
C VAL A 42 -0.14 1.90 -3.41
N ASN A 43 0.15 3.15 -3.10
CA ASN A 43 0.07 4.22 -4.11
C ASN A 43 1.04 3.98 -5.28
N VAL A 44 2.23 3.44 -5.02
CA VAL A 44 3.19 3.06 -6.08
C VAL A 44 2.69 1.85 -6.85
N GLN A 45 2.09 0.87 -6.18
CA GLN A 45 1.48 -0.30 -6.83
C GLN A 45 0.36 0.13 -7.78
N ASP A 46 -0.58 0.96 -7.33
CA ASP A 46 -1.67 1.47 -8.15
C ASP A 46 -1.15 2.27 -9.36
N GLU A 47 -0.12 3.08 -9.16
CA GLU A 47 0.48 3.84 -10.24
C GLU A 47 1.20 2.93 -11.25
N TYR A 48 1.83 1.84 -10.77
CA TYR A 48 2.48 0.86 -11.64
C TYR A 48 1.51 0.09 -12.53
N GLU A 49 0.25 -0.08 -12.13
CA GLU A 49 -0.78 -0.70 -12.98
C GLU A 49 -1.06 0.13 -14.24
N VAL A 50 -1.05 1.46 -14.11
CA VAL A 50 -1.38 2.38 -15.22
C VAL A 50 -0.14 2.91 -15.93
N TYR A 51 1.03 2.90 -15.31
CA TYR A 51 2.28 3.40 -15.85
C TYR A 51 3.45 2.49 -15.54
N LYS A 52 4.06 1.92 -16.57
CA LYS A 52 5.19 1.00 -16.48
C LYS A 52 6.44 1.65 -17.09
N PRO A 53 7.24 2.38 -16.29
CA PRO A 53 8.47 2.99 -16.80
C PRO A 53 9.50 1.93 -17.18
N ALA A 54 10.53 2.33 -17.94
CA ALA A 54 11.70 1.50 -18.12
C ALA A 54 12.42 1.30 -16.78
N ASN A 55 12.73 0.04 -16.43
CA ASN A 55 13.37 -0.33 -15.13
C ASN A 55 12.58 0.18 -13.91
N PRO A 56 11.32 -0.23 -13.75
CA PRO A 56 10.48 0.25 -12.65
C PRO A 56 11.05 -0.15 -11.30
N PHE A 57 11.04 0.78 -10.35
CA PHE A 57 11.46 0.48 -9.00
C PHE A 57 10.60 1.17 -7.93
N LEU A 58 10.52 0.52 -6.78
CA LEU A 58 10.09 1.03 -5.50
C LEU A 58 11.22 0.79 -4.50
N LYS A 59 11.70 1.82 -3.83
CA LYS A 59 12.71 1.74 -2.78
C LYS A 59 12.12 2.20 -1.45
N ILE A 60 12.29 1.36 -0.43
CA ILE A 60 11.94 1.67 0.95
C ILE A 60 13.25 1.65 1.75
N GLN A 61 13.53 2.72 2.48
CA GLN A 61 14.69 2.80 3.35
C GLN A 61 14.25 3.15 4.76
N LEU A 62 14.74 2.40 5.72
CA LEU A 62 14.44 2.54 7.14
C LEU A 62 15.73 2.74 7.92
N ASN A 63 15.73 3.74 8.78
CA ASN A 63 16.76 3.93 9.79
C ASN A 63 16.12 3.65 11.16
N THR A 64 16.50 2.54 11.79
CA THR A 64 15.93 2.10 13.07
C THR A 64 16.36 2.98 14.26
N LYS A 65 17.39 3.80 14.12
CA LYS A 65 17.88 4.70 15.18
C LYS A 65 17.20 6.06 15.15
N THR A 66 16.99 6.62 13.95
CA THR A 66 16.36 7.94 13.77
C THR A 66 14.88 7.85 13.49
N HIS A 67 14.36 6.62 13.27
CA HIS A 67 12.99 6.33 12.84
C HIS A 67 12.61 6.98 11.49
N GLU A 68 13.61 7.40 10.73
CA GLU A 68 13.40 7.98 9.41
C GLU A 68 13.01 6.89 8.41
N ILE A 69 11.97 7.16 7.66
CA ILE A 69 11.43 6.30 6.62
C ILE A 69 11.48 7.06 5.30
N ILE A 70 12.03 6.39 4.27
CA ILE A 70 12.07 6.91 2.90
C ILE A 70 11.29 5.94 2.01
N VAL A 71 10.40 6.48 1.18
CA VAL A 71 9.72 5.75 0.10
C VAL A 71 10.00 6.50 -1.20
N GLN A 72 10.59 5.82 -2.16
CA GLN A 72 10.96 6.38 -3.46
C GLN A 72 10.53 5.48 -4.60
N ASP A 73 9.99 6.06 -5.65
CA ASP A 73 9.63 5.38 -6.89
C ASP A 73 10.10 6.16 -8.13
N ASN A 74 9.94 5.55 -9.31
CA ASN A 74 10.14 6.19 -10.60
C ASN A 74 8.86 6.16 -11.46
N MET A 75 7.69 6.24 -10.84
CA MET A 75 6.42 6.36 -11.54
C MET A 75 6.24 7.79 -12.11
N ARG A 76 5.03 8.17 -12.52
CA ARG A 76 4.79 9.49 -13.15
C ARG A 76 5.06 10.69 -12.21
N GLY A 77 5.09 10.46 -10.89
CA GLY A 77 5.11 11.51 -9.88
C GLY A 77 3.74 12.15 -9.65
N ILE A 78 3.49 12.60 -8.42
CA ILE A 78 2.24 13.27 -8.04
C ILE A 78 2.06 14.53 -8.89
N PRO A 79 0.84 14.84 -9.41
CA PRO A 79 0.59 16.07 -10.14
C PRO A 79 0.94 17.31 -9.30
N VAL A 80 1.56 18.31 -9.94
CA VAL A 80 1.93 19.60 -9.32
C VAL A 80 1.35 20.74 -10.13
N GLY A 81 0.52 21.55 -9.51
CA GLY A 81 -0.13 22.69 -10.15
C GLY A 81 -1.20 23.30 -9.24
N ILE A 82 -1.64 24.50 -9.55
CA ILE A 82 -2.72 25.16 -8.81
C ILE A 82 -4.05 24.61 -9.30
N ARG A 83 -4.87 24.14 -8.37
CA ARG A 83 -6.23 23.66 -8.60
C ARG A 83 -7.20 24.86 -8.71
N ASP A 84 -8.45 24.57 -9.13
CA ASP A 84 -9.50 25.60 -9.24
C ASP A 84 -9.85 26.28 -7.90
N ASP A 85 -9.58 25.59 -6.77
CA ASP A 85 -9.75 26.11 -5.42
C ASP A 85 -8.56 26.97 -4.94
N GLY A 86 -7.56 27.20 -5.80
CA GLY A 86 -6.37 27.99 -5.49
C GLY A 86 -5.28 27.24 -4.72
N ILE A 87 -5.50 25.97 -4.36
CA ILE A 87 -4.55 25.16 -3.60
C ILE A 87 -3.67 24.34 -4.56
N ASN A 88 -2.38 24.23 -4.26
CA ASN A 88 -1.51 23.36 -5.04
C ASN A 88 -1.89 21.91 -4.84
N SER A 89 -1.97 21.13 -5.95
CA SER A 89 -2.36 19.72 -5.93
C SER A 89 -1.44 18.85 -5.07
N LEU A 90 -0.14 19.17 -5.00
CA LEU A 90 0.80 18.49 -4.11
C LEU A 90 0.44 18.73 -2.64
N THR A 91 0.18 19.97 -2.24
CA THR A 91 -0.29 20.31 -0.89
C THR A 91 -1.59 19.60 -0.56
N ALA A 92 -2.55 19.60 -1.48
CA ALA A 92 -3.83 18.93 -1.30
C ALA A 92 -3.68 17.42 -1.11
N ALA A 93 -2.77 16.78 -1.85
CA ALA A 93 -2.51 15.33 -1.76
C ALA A 93 -2.04 14.88 -0.36
N PHE A 94 -1.44 15.79 0.43
CA PHE A 94 -0.92 15.46 1.77
C PHE A 94 -1.72 16.07 2.92
N LEU A 95 -2.52 17.12 2.70
CA LEU A 95 -3.22 17.81 3.79
C LEU A 95 -4.74 17.70 3.72
N ILE A 96 -5.33 17.65 2.51
CA ILE A 96 -6.78 17.80 2.38
C ILE A 96 -7.45 16.44 2.21
N PRO A 97 -8.30 16.01 3.17
CA PRO A 97 -9.09 14.78 3.02
C PRO A 97 -9.92 14.78 1.73
N HIS A 98 -10.17 13.59 1.20
CA HIS A 98 -10.98 13.36 0.00
C HIS A 98 -10.49 14.12 -1.25
N SER A 99 -9.21 14.50 -1.27
CA SER A 99 -8.55 15.09 -2.43
C SER A 99 -7.58 14.09 -3.05
N GLY A 100 -7.94 13.46 -4.16
CA GLY A 100 -7.09 12.48 -4.83
C GLY A 100 -7.61 12.14 -6.22
N GLY A 101 -6.71 11.76 -7.14
CA GLY A 101 -7.06 11.39 -8.51
C GLY A 101 -7.85 10.07 -8.64
N LYS A 102 -7.94 9.28 -7.58
CA LYS A 102 -8.65 7.99 -7.56
C LYS A 102 -10.19 8.14 -7.54
N HIS A 103 -10.70 9.35 -7.31
CA HIS A 103 -12.13 9.67 -7.39
C HIS A 103 -12.64 9.92 -8.83
N ILE A 104 -11.75 9.92 -9.83
CA ILE A 104 -12.11 10.08 -11.23
C ILE A 104 -12.52 8.72 -11.78
N GLU A 105 -13.79 8.55 -12.16
CA GLU A 105 -14.29 7.31 -12.77
C GLU A 105 -13.41 6.88 -13.95
N GLY A 106 -12.97 5.62 -13.95
CA GLY A 106 -12.16 5.03 -15.02
C GLY A 106 -10.65 5.27 -14.93
N ALA A 107 -10.15 6.13 -14.02
CA ALA A 107 -8.71 6.39 -13.91
C ALA A 107 -7.93 5.23 -13.29
N TYR A 108 -8.57 4.47 -12.39
CA TYR A 108 -8.00 3.34 -11.66
C TYR A 108 -9.06 2.25 -11.45
N SER A 109 -9.26 1.40 -12.44
CA SER A 109 -10.32 0.36 -12.41
C SER A 109 -10.08 -0.74 -11.36
N SER A 110 -8.87 -0.86 -10.82
CA SER A 110 -8.48 -1.90 -9.85
C SER A 110 -7.59 -1.38 -8.73
N ALA A 111 -7.78 -0.10 -8.32
CA ALA A 111 -6.96 0.49 -7.25
C ALA A 111 -7.05 -0.32 -5.95
N VAL A 112 -5.90 -0.62 -5.36
CA VAL A 112 -5.76 -1.25 -4.04
C VAL A 112 -6.09 -0.24 -2.94
N GLY A 113 -5.66 1.02 -3.10
CA GLY A 113 -5.95 2.12 -2.20
C GLY A 113 -7.35 2.69 -2.39
N ILE A 114 -8.32 2.20 -1.62
CA ILE A 114 -9.76 2.49 -1.79
C ILE A 114 -10.11 3.95 -1.42
N ASN A 115 -9.49 4.50 -0.39
CA ASN A 115 -9.95 5.76 0.22
C ASN A 115 -9.18 7.01 -0.21
N GLY A 116 -7.99 6.88 -0.83
CA GLY A 116 -7.14 8.02 -1.21
C GLY A 116 -6.66 8.87 -0.03
N GLU A 117 -6.76 8.35 1.20
CA GLU A 117 -6.42 9.06 2.44
C GLU A 117 -5.01 8.77 2.97
N GLY A 118 -4.33 7.75 2.43
CA GLY A 118 -3.08 7.23 2.98
C GLY A 118 -1.99 8.28 3.16
N ASN A 119 -1.72 9.11 2.13
CA ASN A 119 -0.73 10.19 2.22
C ASN A 119 -1.06 11.19 3.33
N LYS A 120 -2.36 11.50 3.53
CA LYS A 120 -2.82 12.47 4.51
C LYS A 120 -2.66 11.94 5.91
N VAL A 121 -3.11 10.68 6.15
CA VAL A 121 -2.92 10.04 7.45
C VAL A 121 -1.45 10.00 7.82
N VAL A 122 -0.56 9.55 6.91
CA VAL A 122 0.89 9.53 7.15
C VAL A 122 1.42 10.93 7.42
N CYS A 123 1.05 11.93 6.63
CA CYS A 123 1.51 13.30 6.80
C CYS A 123 1.07 13.88 8.16
N HIS A 124 -0.20 13.75 8.53
CA HIS A 124 -0.73 14.28 9.78
C HIS A 124 -0.23 13.53 11.03
N THR A 125 0.21 12.29 10.89
CA THR A 125 0.71 11.46 12.01
C THR A 125 2.25 11.35 12.05
N ALA A 126 2.95 11.99 11.10
CA ALA A 126 4.39 12.19 11.14
C ALA A 126 4.73 13.41 12.04
N SER A 127 5.91 13.45 12.63
CA SER A 127 6.46 14.66 13.25
C SER A 127 6.83 15.69 12.18
N TRP A 128 7.37 15.20 11.08
CA TRP A 128 7.61 15.96 9.85
C TRP A 128 7.59 15.03 8.63
N LEU A 129 7.30 15.61 7.46
CA LEU A 129 7.35 14.93 6.18
C LEU A 129 7.89 15.88 5.10
N GLU A 130 8.78 15.36 4.27
CA GLU A 130 9.25 16.01 3.05
C GLU A 130 8.83 15.21 1.83
N VAL A 131 8.39 15.88 0.80
CA VAL A 131 8.10 15.28 -0.50
C VAL A 131 8.86 15.99 -1.60
N ARG A 132 9.50 15.17 -2.46
CA ARG A 132 10.08 15.62 -3.72
C ARG A 132 9.38 14.88 -4.85
N VAL A 133 8.98 15.62 -5.87
CA VAL A 133 8.32 15.06 -7.05
C VAL A 133 9.12 15.45 -8.27
N MET A 134 9.57 14.45 -9.01
CA MET A 134 10.20 14.62 -10.32
C MET A 134 9.11 14.51 -11.40
N ARG A 135 8.76 15.65 -12.00
CA ARG A 135 7.70 15.71 -13.01
C ARG A 135 7.89 16.90 -13.94
N GLU A 136 7.64 16.69 -15.23
CA GLU A 136 7.69 17.74 -16.25
C GLU A 136 9.05 18.46 -16.31
N GLY A 137 10.14 17.67 -16.14
CA GLY A 137 11.52 18.18 -16.18
C GLY A 137 11.99 18.86 -14.91
N LYS A 138 11.15 19.01 -13.89
CA LYS A 138 11.43 19.78 -12.65
C LYS A 138 11.38 18.89 -11.42
N ILE A 139 12.10 19.31 -10.38
CA ILE A 139 12.05 18.73 -9.04
C ILE A 139 11.25 19.67 -8.16
N TRP A 140 10.05 19.25 -7.81
CA TRP A 140 9.17 19.98 -6.91
C TRP A 140 9.37 19.51 -5.48
N PHE A 141 9.31 20.42 -4.51
CA PHE A 141 9.55 20.14 -3.09
C PHE A 141 8.50 20.81 -2.22
N GLN A 142 8.10 20.11 -1.17
CA GLN A 142 7.35 20.67 -0.06
C GLN A 142 7.68 19.95 1.24
N ARG A 143 7.70 20.71 2.36
CA ARG A 143 7.90 20.22 3.71
C ARG A 143 6.68 20.49 4.56
N PHE A 144 6.35 19.50 5.39
CA PHE A 144 5.25 19.56 6.36
C PHE A 144 5.78 19.28 7.75
N GLU A 145 5.22 19.96 8.75
CA GLU A 145 5.43 19.67 10.17
C GLU A 145 4.10 19.57 10.89
N SER A 146 4.02 18.67 11.87
CA SER A 146 2.80 18.41 12.61
C SER A 146 2.87 18.97 14.03
N ASN A 147 1.72 19.44 14.49
CA ASN A 147 1.44 19.75 15.88
C ASN A 147 0.20 18.98 16.33
N GLU A 148 -0.42 19.33 17.45
CA GLU A 148 -1.62 18.66 17.98
C GLU A 148 -2.82 18.73 17.02
N GLU A 149 -2.91 19.79 16.20
CA GLU A 149 -3.96 19.99 15.19
C GLU A 149 -3.68 19.24 13.87
N GLY A 150 -2.53 18.58 13.75
CA GLY A 150 -2.10 17.85 12.55
C GLY A 150 -1.00 18.57 11.77
N ALA A 151 -0.78 18.11 10.54
CA ALA A 151 0.26 18.63 9.67
C ALA A 151 -0.13 19.97 9.06
N ARG A 152 0.87 20.80 8.83
CA ARG A 152 0.80 22.05 8.05
C ARG A 152 1.98 22.15 7.10
N ALA A 153 1.78 22.73 5.95
CA ALA A 153 2.88 23.08 5.07
C ALA A 153 3.71 24.22 5.71
N LEU A 154 5.02 24.09 5.72
CA LEU A 154 5.92 25.14 6.20
C LEU A 154 6.15 26.22 5.15
N GLU A 155 6.01 25.87 3.89
CA GLU A 155 6.24 26.73 2.75
C GLU A 155 5.38 26.27 1.56
N ASP A 156 5.23 27.15 0.57
CA ASP A 156 4.58 26.81 -0.68
C ASP A 156 5.43 25.78 -1.46
N VAL A 157 4.77 25.06 -2.39
CA VAL A 157 5.47 24.15 -3.29
C VAL A 157 6.46 24.94 -4.14
N LYS A 158 7.72 24.53 -4.15
CA LYS A 158 8.79 25.19 -4.90
C LYS A 158 9.53 24.23 -5.84
N ASN A 159 9.99 24.78 -6.94
CA ASN A 159 10.95 24.10 -7.80
C ASN A 159 12.36 24.23 -7.18
N ILE A 160 13.03 23.11 -6.93
CA ILE A 160 14.38 23.05 -6.34
C ILE A 160 15.45 22.59 -7.33
N GLY A 161 15.09 22.30 -8.58
CA GLY A 161 16.04 21.87 -9.60
C GLY A 161 15.37 21.23 -10.81
N GLU A 162 16.19 20.79 -11.74
CA GLU A 162 15.78 20.11 -12.96
C GLU A 162 16.04 18.60 -12.83
N CYS A 163 15.13 17.79 -13.39
CA CYS A 163 15.27 16.32 -13.40
C CYS A 163 15.35 15.73 -14.83
N GLY A 164 15.32 16.55 -15.86
CA GLY A 164 15.32 16.08 -17.25
C GLY A 164 14.11 15.19 -17.52
N ALA A 165 14.36 13.98 -18.02
CA ALA A 165 13.33 12.98 -18.32
C ALA A 165 12.98 12.08 -17.11
N GLN A 166 13.59 12.28 -15.94
CA GLN A 166 13.29 11.47 -14.76
C GLN A 166 11.92 11.85 -14.20
N THR A 167 11.19 10.83 -13.75
CA THR A 167 9.90 10.98 -13.06
C THR A 167 9.91 10.18 -11.76
N GLY A 168 9.01 10.50 -10.84
CA GLY A 168 8.83 9.75 -9.61
C GLY A 168 8.49 10.59 -8.41
N THR A 169 8.28 9.91 -7.29
CA THR A 169 8.02 10.53 -6.00
C THR A 169 9.05 10.05 -4.98
N TYR A 170 9.49 10.95 -4.12
CA TYR A 170 10.41 10.68 -3.03
C TYR A 170 9.83 11.30 -1.77
N ILE A 171 9.42 10.46 -0.82
CA ILE A 171 8.84 10.86 0.46
C ILE A 171 9.82 10.46 1.56
N THR A 172 10.15 11.41 2.44
CA THR A 172 10.89 11.16 3.68
C THR A 172 10.05 11.62 4.86
N TYR A 173 9.93 10.81 5.89
CA TYR A 173 9.18 11.21 7.07
C TYR A 173 9.67 10.49 8.33
N VAL A 174 9.31 11.04 9.48
CA VAL A 174 9.49 10.42 10.80
C VAL A 174 8.12 10.34 11.47
N PRO A 175 7.63 9.13 11.81
CA PRO A 175 6.40 8.97 12.59
C PRO A 175 6.48 9.72 13.92
N ASP A 176 5.37 10.31 14.37
CA ASP A 176 5.34 11.08 15.61
C ASP A 176 5.12 10.17 16.83
N GLU A 177 6.08 10.09 17.74
CA GLU A 177 5.96 9.32 18.98
C GLU A 177 4.76 9.73 19.84
N LYS A 178 4.32 10.99 19.76
CA LYS A 178 3.12 11.45 20.48
C LYS A 178 1.85 10.78 19.99
N VAL A 179 1.83 10.37 18.71
CA VAL A 179 0.70 9.64 18.09
C VAL A 179 0.81 8.14 18.36
N TYR A 180 2.00 7.60 18.13
CA TYR A 180 2.23 6.16 18.12
C TYR A 180 2.68 5.59 19.46
N GLY A 181 3.10 6.44 20.43
CA GLY A 181 3.64 6.05 21.73
C GLY A 181 5.09 5.58 21.67
N SER A 182 5.41 4.73 20.71
CA SER A 182 6.77 4.33 20.35
C SER A 182 6.81 4.07 18.86
N VAL A 183 7.96 4.34 18.22
CA VAL A 183 8.12 4.10 16.79
C VAL A 183 8.87 2.78 16.59
N PHE A 184 8.11 1.76 16.20
CA PHE A 184 8.67 0.45 15.88
C PHE A 184 8.03 -0.07 14.58
N ILE A 185 8.86 -0.47 13.64
CA ILE A 185 8.42 -1.11 12.40
C ILE A 185 8.74 -2.60 12.48
N ASP A 186 7.73 -3.43 12.34
CA ASP A 186 7.90 -4.87 12.24
C ASP A 186 8.48 -5.22 10.87
N ILE A 187 9.81 -5.37 10.83
CA ILE A 187 10.56 -5.62 9.59
C ILE A 187 10.17 -6.96 8.95
N ASP A 188 9.81 -7.96 9.74
CA ASP A 188 9.45 -9.27 9.20
C ASP A 188 8.05 -9.24 8.55
N LYS A 189 7.09 -8.55 9.16
CA LYS A 189 5.80 -8.27 8.53
C LYS A 189 5.98 -7.43 7.26
N LEU A 190 6.85 -6.43 7.29
CA LEU A 190 7.16 -5.61 6.11
C LEU A 190 7.77 -6.47 4.99
N ARG A 191 8.73 -7.33 5.28
CA ARG A 191 9.30 -8.27 4.30
C ARG A 191 8.24 -9.17 3.67
N GLN A 192 7.36 -9.73 4.50
CA GLN A 192 6.26 -10.56 4.01
C GLN A 192 5.36 -9.76 3.07
N MET A 193 4.93 -8.57 3.48
CA MET A 193 4.09 -7.70 2.68
C MET A 193 4.75 -7.34 1.33
N LEU A 194 6.03 -6.96 1.32
CA LEU A 194 6.75 -6.61 0.09
C LEU A 194 6.89 -7.80 -0.86
N ARG A 195 7.10 -9.00 -0.30
CA ARG A 195 7.12 -10.24 -1.08
C ARG A 195 5.76 -10.49 -1.73
N GLU A 196 4.67 -10.34 -0.98
CA GLU A 196 3.31 -10.53 -1.50
C GLU A 196 2.98 -9.49 -2.56
N ILE A 197 3.29 -8.20 -2.34
CA ILE A 197 3.11 -7.14 -3.35
C ILE A 197 3.87 -7.47 -4.64
N SER A 198 5.08 -8.05 -4.55
CA SER A 198 5.85 -8.40 -5.74
C SER A 198 5.15 -9.42 -6.64
N PHE A 199 4.26 -10.26 -6.10
CA PHE A 199 3.48 -11.21 -6.90
C PHE A 199 2.45 -10.53 -7.80
N PHE A 200 1.94 -9.37 -7.38
CA PHE A 200 0.96 -8.59 -8.13
C PHE A 200 1.58 -7.49 -8.99
N THR A 201 2.86 -7.20 -8.79
CA THR A 201 3.61 -6.16 -9.53
C THR A 201 4.76 -6.78 -10.33
N ILE A 202 4.43 -7.71 -11.23
CA ILE A 202 5.44 -8.44 -12.02
C ILE A 202 6.36 -7.46 -12.74
N GLY A 203 7.68 -7.60 -12.53
CA GLY A 203 8.71 -6.75 -13.14
C GLY A 203 9.06 -5.48 -12.35
N LEU A 204 8.28 -5.09 -11.33
CA LEU A 204 8.65 -4.03 -10.42
C LEU A 204 9.76 -4.50 -9.48
N LYS A 205 10.90 -3.81 -9.48
CA LYS A 205 11.97 -4.04 -8.51
C LYS A 205 11.62 -3.34 -7.20
N ILE A 206 11.33 -4.10 -6.13
CA ILE A 206 11.12 -3.56 -4.79
C ILE A 206 12.40 -3.77 -3.99
N GLU A 207 12.98 -2.70 -3.47
CA GLU A 207 14.19 -2.72 -2.67
C GLU A 207 13.90 -2.20 -1.26
N LEU A 208 14.14 -3.04 -0.26
CA LEU A 208 14.09 -2.69 1.17
C LEU A 208 15.50 -2.51 1.70
N ILE A 209 15.79 -1.36 2.27
CA ILE A 209 17.06 -1.05 2.91
C ILE A 209 16.79 -0.77 4.39
N VAL A 210 17.33 -1.60 5.28
CA VAL A 210 17.24 -1.42 6.74
C VAL A 210 18.63 -1.23 7.29
N ASP A 211 18.91 -0.06 7.87
CA ASP A 211 20.22 0.31 8.43
C ASP A 211 21.39 0.00 7.46
N GLY A 212 21.18 0.31 6.18
CA GLY A 212 22.18 0.12 5.11
C GLY A 212 22.25 -1.30 4.52
N LYS A 213 21.47 -2.26 5.03
CA LYS A 213 21.39 -3.62 4.45
C LYS A 213 20.22 -3.68 3.46
N SER A 214 20.53 -4.04 2.20
CA SER A 214 19.54 -4.09 1.12
C SER A 214 19.05 -5.51 0.88
N GLU A 215 17.73 -5.64 0.66
CA GLU A 215 17.03 -6.84 0.20
C GLU A 215 16.17 -6.48 -1.02
N ILE A 216 16.07 -7.39 -2.00
CA ILE A 216 15.28 -7.18 -3.22
C ILE A 216 14.15 -8.18 -3.28
N PHE A 217 12.94 -7.67 -3.56
CA PHE A 217 11.74 -8.45 -3.85
C PHE A 217 11.32 -8.16 -5.29
N MET A 218 11.22 -9.19 -6.09
CA MET A 218 10.80 -9.07 -7.50
C MET A 218 10.29 -10.42 -7.96
N SER A 219 9.06 -10.48 -8.41
CA SER A 219 8.47 -11.67 -9.01
C SER A 219 8.57 -11.61 -10.53
N LYS A 220 8.78 -12.77 -11.14
CA LYS A 220 8.78 -12.98 -12.59
C LYS A 220 7.52 -13.70 -13.06
N ASN A 221 6.92 -14.51 -12.19
CA ASN A 221 5.84 -15.41 -12.54
C ASN A 221 4.56 -15.15 -11.70
N GLY A 222 4.48 -14.00 -11.02
CA GLY A 222 3.32 -13.63 -10.23
C GLY A 222 3.08 -14.57 -9.04
N LEU A 223 1.82 -14.94 -8.83
CA LEU A 223 1.40 -15.82 -7.73
C LEU A 223 2.12 -17.19 -7.71
N ILE A 224 2.62 -17.67 -8.86
CA ILE A 224 3.39 -18.93 -8.93
C ILE A 224 4.65 -18.85 -8.04
N ASP A 225 5.31 -17.68 -7.96
CA ASP A 225 6.51 -17.52 -7.15
C ASP A 225 6.23 -17.57 -5.64
N GLY A 226 4.95 -17.48 -5.25
CA GLY A 226 4.48 -17.65 -3.87
C GLY A 226 4.22 -19.09 -3.44
N LEU A 227 4.23 -20.06 -4.38
CA LEU A 227 3.94 -21.46 -4.09
C LEU A 227 5.14 -22.18 -3.44
N ASP A 228 4.85 -23.18 -2.59
CA ASP A 228 5.89 -23.98 -1.93
C ASP A 228 6.68 -24.82 -2.94
N THR A 229 7.94 -24.50 -3.13
CA THR A 229 8.82 -25.25 -4.05
C THR A 229 9.44 -26.49 -3.43
N LYS A 230 9.51 -26.58 -2.08
CA LYS A 230 10.22 -27.66 -1.38
C LYS A 230 9.41 -28.95 -1.30
N ASN A 231 8.08 -28.83 -1.13
CA ASN A 231 7.18 -29.96 -0.96
C ASN A 231 6.36 -30.27 -2.22
N ARG A 232 6.78 -29.75 -3.35
CA ARG A 232 6.06 -29.82 -4.62
C ARG A 232 5.95 -31.25 -5.15
N MET A 233 4.72 -31.68 -5.47
CA MET A 233 4.39 -32.98 -6.11
C MET A 233 3.96 -32.80 -7.57
N SER A 234 3.56 -31.62 -8.00
CA SER A 234 3.15 -31.34 -9.37
C SER A 234 3.81 -30.07 -9.91
N LYS A 235 3.73 -29.85 -11.21
CA LYS A 235 4.00 -28.54 -11.80
C LYS A 235 2.94 -27.56 -11.28
N PRO A 236 3.31 -26.26 -11.07
CA PRO A 236 2.32 -25.25 -10.75
C PRO A 236 1.33 -25.09 -11.92
N PHE A 237 0.10 -24.84 -11.57
CA PHE A 237 -0.96 -24.44 -12.50
C PHE A 237 -1.32 -23.00 -12.20
N SER A 238 -1.52 -22.18 -13.22
CA SER A 238 -2.05 -20.83 -13.08
C SER A 238 -3.25 -20.64 -14.00
N TYR A 239 -4.17 -19.81 -13.54
CA TYR A 239 -5.36 -19.44 -14.28
C TYR A 239 -5.61 -17.94 -14.09
N PHE A 240 -5.95 -17.27 -15.18
CA PHE A 240 -6.30 -15.86 -15.20
C PHE A 240 -7.64 -15.69 -15.91
N TYR A 241 -8.51 -14.90 -15.32
CA TYR A 241 -9.81 -14.55 -15.88
C TYR A 241 -10.09 -13.07 -15.61
N GLU A 242 -10.56 -12.34 -16.62
CA GLU A 242 -10.85 -10.91 -16.54
C GLU A 242 -12.18 -10.60 -17.21
N THR A 243 -12.97 -9.75 -16.56
CA THR A 243 -14.17 -9.11 -17.09
C THR A 243 -14.05 -7.61 -16.91
N GLU A 244 -15.04 -6.85 -17.35
CA GLU A 244 -15.11 -5.39 -17.08
C GLU A 244 -15.11 -5.07 -15.59
N ASP A 245 -15.72 -5.94 -14.75
CA ASP A 245 -15.95 -5.71 -13.32
C ASP A 245 -14.92 -6.38 -12.41
N CYS A 246 -14.26 -7.44 -12.85
CA CYS A 246 -13.35 -8.17 -11.98
C CYS A 246 -12.21 -8.88 -12.72
N LYS A 247 -11.09 -9.04 -12.01
CA LYS A 247 -9.95 -9.89 -12.38
C LYS A 247 -9.80 -10.99 -11.35
N VAL A 248 -9.64 -12.23 -11.82
CA VAL A 248 -9.37 -13.38 -10.96
C VAL A 248 -8.06 -14.02 -11.40
N GLU A 249 -7.14 -14.13 -10.49
CA GLU A 249 -5.87 -14.82 -10.70
C GLU A 249 -5.74 -15.95 -9.68
N LEU A 250 -5.33 -17.12 -10.15
CA LEU A 250 -5.17 -18.33 -9.36
C LEU A 250 -3.83 -18.97 -9.68
N ALA A 251 -3.09 -19.38 -8.65
CA ALA A 251 -1.96 -20.27 -8.76
C ALA A 251 -2.14 -21.43 -7.77
N LEU A 252 -1.95 -22.65 -8.21
CA LEU A 252 -2.05 -23.84 -7.36
C LEU A 252 -1.04 -24.92 -7.78
N GLN A 253 -0.69 -25.76 -6.81
CA GLN A 253 0.11 -26.96 -7.01
C GLN A 253 -0.20 -28.00 -5.94
N TRP A 254 0.09 -29.25 -6.23
CA TRP A 254 0.03 -30.32 -5.23
C TRP A 254 1.31 -30.35 -4.41
N VAL A 255 1.14 -30.54 -3.10
CA VAL A 255 2.24 -30.63 -2.14
C VAL A 255 2.14 -31.91 -1.31
N SER A 256 3.27 -32.42 -0.83
CA SER A 256 3.35 -33.66 -0.03
C SER A 256 2.98 -33.50 1.45
N LYS A 257 2.68 -32.26 1.89
CA LYS A 257 2.27 -31.90 3.25
C LYS A 257 0.92 -31.20 3.21
N ASN A 258 0.40 -30.86 4.39
CA ASN A 258 -0.82 -30.06 4.48
C ASN A 258 -0.70 -28.81 3.62
N GLY A 259 -1.64 -28.65 2.70
CA GLY A 259 -1.71 -27.49 1.82
C GLY A 259 -2.17 -26.25 2.56
N GLU A 260 -1.79 -25.10 2.05
CA GLU A 260 -2.23 -23.78 2.51
C GLU A 260 -2.97 -23.08 1.38
N ILE A 261 -4.05 -22.38 1.71
CA ILE A 261 -4.76 -21.51 0.77
C ILE A 261 -4.62 -20.08 1.27
N ARG A 262 -4.02 -19.23 0.46
CA ARG A 262 -3.94 -17.79 0.68
C ARG A 262 -4.84 -17.07 -0.28
N GLY A 263 -5.68 -16.18 0.24
CA GLY A 263 -6.55 -15.34 -0.57
C GLY A 263 -6.15 -13.89 -0.48
N TYR A 264 -6.27 -13.23 -1.62
CA TYR A 264 -5.97 -11.80 -1.75
C TYR A 264 -7.16 -11.09 -2.40
N ALA A 265 -7.52 -9.93 -1.89
CA ALA A 265 -8.50 -9.04 -2.51
C ALA A 265 -7.80 -7.74 -2.87
N ASN A 266 -7.83 -7.34 -4.14
CA ASN A 266 -7.08 -6.19 -4.65
C ASN A 266 -5.59 -6.19 -4.23
N GLY A 267 -4.93 -7.35 -4.30
CA GLY A 267 -3.53 -7.52 -3.90
C GLY A 267 -3.26 -7.52 -2.39
N LEU A 268 -4.31 -7.49 -1.55
CA LEU A 268 -4.20 -7.52 -0.09
C LEU A 268 -4.49 -8.91 0.44
N TYR A 269 -3.59 -9.42 1.29
CA TYR A 269 -3.81 -10.68 1.98
C TYR A 269 -5.02 -10.61 2.91
N MET A 270 -5.88 -11.62 2.82
CA MET A 270 -7.10 -11.78 3.63
C MET A 270 -6.92 -12.95 4.58
N PRO A 271 -6.38 -12.72 5.81
CA PRO A 271 -6.07 -13.82 6.74
C PRO A 271 -7.29 -14.61 7.16
N ASP A 272 -8.43 -13.95 7.30
CA ASP A 272 -9.70 -14.58 7.68
C ASP A 272 -10.41 -15.25 6.50
N GLY A 273 -9.79 -15.27 5.33
CA GLY A 273 -10.36 -15.80 4.09
C GLY A 273 -11.36 -14.83 3.48
N GLY A 274 -12.60 -15.30 3.28
CA GLY A 274 -13.67 -14.53 2.68
C GLY A 274 -14.57 -15.41 1.82
N VAL A 275 -15.65 -14.83 1.31
CA VAL A 275 -16.63 -15.55 0.49
C VAL A 275 -15.97 -16.21 -0.72
N PHE A 276 -15.01 -15.52 -1.38
CA PHE A 276 -14.32 -16.04 -2.55
C PHE A 276 -13.47 -17.29 -2.22
N ILE A 277 -12.81 -17.36 -1.05
CA ILE A 277 -12.06 -18.52 -0.59
C ILE A 277 -13.00 -19.70 -0.32
N SER A 278 -14.09 -19.48 0.41
CA SER A 278 -15.06 -20.53 0.71
C SER A 278 -15.76 -21.04 -0.55
N GLN A 279 -16.07 -20.17 -1.50
CA GLN A 279 -16.62 -20.55 -2.81
C GLN A 279 -15.62 -21.33 -3.67
N PHE A 280 -14.36 -20.93 -3.67
CA PHE A 280 -13.29 -21.66 -4.34
C PHE A 280 -13.17 -23.08 -3.77
N LYS A 281 -13.05 -23.24 -2.45
CA LYS A 281 -12.99 -24.56 -1.79
C LYS A 281 -14.19 -25.43 -2.14
N SER A 282 -15.40 -24.88 -2.07
CA SER A 282 -16.63 -25.59 -2.40
C SER A 282 -16.68 -26.03 -3.87
N SER A 283 -16.24 -25.15 -4.77
CA SER A 283 -16.21 -25.43 -6.21
C SER A 283 -15.15 -26.49 -6.55
N LEU A 284 -13.98 -26.40 -5.93
CA LEU A 284 -12.92 -27.40 -6.09
C LEU A 284 -13.40 -28.78 -5.62
N THR A 285 -13.96 -28.87 -4.41
CA THR A 285 -14.54 -30.11 -3.87
C THR A 285 -15.60 -30.69 -4.79
N ARG A 286 -16.51 -29.87 -5.33
CA ARG A 286 -17.55 -30.30 -6.27
C ARG A 286 -16.96 -30.85 -7.56
N THR A 287 -15.94 -30.19 -8.10
CA THR A 287 -15.25 -30.62 -9.32
C THR A 287 -14.56 -31.98 -9.12
N PHE A 288 -13.82 -32.14 -8.03
CA PHE A 288 -13.21 -33.44 -7.70
C PHE A 288 -14.22 -34.55 -7.53
N ASN A 289 -15.32 -34.30 -6.79
CA ASN A 289 -16.36 -35.28 -6.58
C ASN A 289 -17.13 -35.66 -7.87
N SER A 290 -17.16 -34.73 -8.85
CA SER A 290 -17.77 -35.06 -10.16
C SER A 290 -16.89 -35.96 -11.01
N LEU A 291 -15.57 -35.92 -10.80
CA LEU A 291 -14.60 -36.72 -11.53
C LEU A 291 -14.24 -38.03 -10.81
N ALA A 292 -14.35 -38.07 -9.49
CA ALA A 292 -14.00 -39.22 -8.68
C ALA A 292 -15.15 -40.21 -8.57
N LYS A 293 -14.82 -41.50 -8.47
CA LYS A 293 -15.80 -42.59 -8.18
C LYS A 293 -16.27 -42.57 -6.70
N THR A 294 -15.49 -41.91 -5.83
CA THR A 294 -15.73 -41.81 -4.38
C THR A 294 -15.94 -40.35 -4.02
N LYS A 295 -16.89 -40.07 -3.11
CA LYS A 295 -17.13 -38.71 -2.60
C LYS A 295 -16.08 -38.37 -1.55
N TYR A 296 -15.43 -37.21 -1.73
CA TYR A 296 -14.49 -36.63 -0.78
C TYR A 296 -15.15 -35.44 -0.03
N SER A 297 -14.75 -35.23 1.23
CA SER A 297 -15.05 -34.00 1.95
C SER A 297 -14.07 -32.92 1.55
N GLY A 298 -14.41 -31.64 1.85
CA GLY A 298 -13.50 -30.49 1.56
C GLY A 298 -12.19 -30.53 2.36
N GLU A 299 -12.14 -31.30 3.45
CA GLU A 299 -10.93 -31.52 4.25
C GLU A 299 -9.98 -32.56 3.64
N GLN A 300 -10.47 -33.36 2.71
CA GLN A 300 -9.71 -34.43 2.04
C GLN A 300 -9.15 -33.99 0.68
N ILE A 301 -9.53 -32.82 0.22
CA ILE A 301 -9.11 -32.22 -1.03
C ILE A 301 -8.25 -30.99 -0.72
#